data_fac5fb0e90ab3e42d7f8621d54c3576e
#
_entry.id   fac5fb0e90ab3e42d7f8621d54c3576e
#
_cell.length_a   1.000
_cell.length_b   1.000
_cell.length_c   1.000
_cell.angle_alpha   90.00
_cell.angle_beta   90.00
_cell.angle_gamma   90.00
#
_symmetry.space_group_name_H-M   'P 1'
#
loop_
_entity.id
_entity.type
_entity.pdbx_description
1 polymer ?
#
loop_
_entity_poly.entity_id
_entity_poly.type
_entity_poly.pdbx_seq_one_letter_code
_entity_poly.pdbx_strand_id
1 'polypeptide(L)'
;MLSKQVTKIVQNLEKKKFREKYNLFKIEGEKLVGELLHSPLKIHSLIAFPSWLEQNKKALSNVNIIEADEREMHGISNFQSLPEVIALAEIPVHIYRKEEVLDSLSLVLNGIQDPGNLGTILRVADWFGIGNIFCDADCAGVYNPKCVQASMGAIFRVKTFYTDLSVLLSELKQEGLPVFGTFLDGKNIYTTALSTRGLIVMGNEG
;
A
#
# COMPACT_ATOMS: atom_id res chain seq x y z
N MET A 1 -16.61 -23.27 -2.53
CA MET A 1 -15.74 -23.95 -3.55
C MET A 1 -15.30 -22.91 -4.58
N LEU A 2 -13.99 -22.76 -4.76
CA LEU A 2 -13.40 -21.80 -5.69
C LEU A 2 -13.58 -22.24 -7.15
N SER A 3 -14.12 -21.37 -7.99
CA SER A 3 -14.14 -21.63 -9.43
C SER A 3 -12.72 -21.51 -10.01
N LYS A 4 -12.43 -22.27 -11.08
CA LYS A 4 -11.15 -22.18 -11.81
C LYS A 4 -10.84 -20.75 -12.27
N GLN A 5 -11.86 -19.95 -12.57
CA GLN A 5 -11.71 -18.56 -12.97
C GLN A 5 -11.23 -17.69 -11.80
N VAL A 6 -11.82 -17.82 -10.62
CA VAL A 6 -11.42 -17.09 -9.42
C VAL A 6 -9.99 -17.45 -9.01
N THR A 7 -9.66 -18.74 -8.95
CA THR A 7 -8.28 -19.21 -8.69
C THR A 7 -7.28 -18.55 -9.63
N LYS A 8 -7.56 -18.54 -10.94
CA LYS A 8 -6.67 -17.92 -11.94
C LYS A 8 -6.55 -16.41 -11.75
N ILE A 9 -7.61 -15.71 -11.39
CA ILE A 9 -7.55 -14.28 -11.08
C ILE A 9 -6.63 -14.04 -9.89
N VAL A 10 -6.87 -14.71 -8.77
CA VAL A 10 -6.08 -14.52 -7.54
C VAL A 10 -4.58 -14.76 -7.78
N GLN A 11 -4.23 -15.87 -8.42
CA GLN A 11 -2.84 -16.19 -8.78
C GLN A 11 -2.20 -15.13 -9.70
N ASN A 12 -2.96 -14.60 -10.64
CA ASN A 12 -2.47 -13.59 -11.57
C ASN A 12 -2.19 -12.23 -10.90
N LEU A 13 -2.84 -11.88 -9.78
CA LEU A 13 -2.62 -10.62 -9.07
C LEU A 13 -1.18 -10.43 -8.55
N GLU A 14 -0.36 -11.48 -8.57
CA GLU A 14 1.09 -11.38 -8.35
C GLU A 14 1.78 -10.44 -9.35
N LYS A 15 1.27 -10.38 -10.57
CA LYS A 15 1.85 -9.60 -11.67
C LYS A 15 1.15 -8.25 -11.82
N LYS A 16 1.93 -7.16 -11.90
CA LYS A 16 1.44 -5.77 -12.04
C LYS A 16 0.38 -5.64 -13.13
N LYS A 17 0.63 -6.18 -14.34
CA LYS A 17 -0.29 -6.11 -15.48
C LYS A 17 -1.70 -6.65 -15.20
N PHE A 18 -1.82 -7.64 -14.31
CA PHE A 18 -3.12 -8.21 -13.98
C PHE A 18 -3.81 -7.43 -12.86
N ARG A 19 -3.05 -6.85 -11.91
CA ARG A 19 -3.62 -5.92 -10.94
C ARG A 19 -4.25 -4.72 -11.64
N GLU A 20 -3.55 -4.15 -12.61
CA GLU A 20 -4.06 -3.06 -13.44
C GLU A 20 -5.27 -3.49 -14.28
N LYS A 21 -5.20 -4.67 -14.93
CA LYS A 21 -6.29 -5.19 -15.76
C LYS A 21 -7.58 -5.42 -14.99
N TYR A 22 -7.48 -5.99 -13.78
CA TYR A 22 -8.64 -6.31 -12.95
C TYR A 22 -9.00 -5.19 -11.98
N ASN A 23 -8.15 -4.18 -11.86
CA ASN A 23 -8.22 -3.13 -10.84
C ASN A 23 -8.32 -3.70 -9.42
N LEU A 24 -7.60 -4.80 -9.14
CA LEU A 24 -7.63 -5.52 -7.87
C LEU A 24 -6.22 -5.77 -7.34
N PHE A 25 -6.12 -5.86 -6.02
CA PHE A 25 -4.93 -6.38 -5.35
C PHE A 25 -5.32 -7.37 -4.26
N LYS A 26 -4.36 -8.22 -3.87
CA LYS A 26 -4.54 -9.31 -2.92
C LYS A 26 -4.00 -8.93 -1.55
N ILE A 27 -4.76 -9.25 -0.52
CA ILE A 27 -4.41 -9.07 0.89
C ILE A 27 -4.55 -10.43 1.56
N GLU A 28 -3.48 -10.94 2.21
CA GLU A 28 -3.46 -12.24 2.85
C GLU A 28 -3.27 -12.13 4.36
N GLY A 29 -4.03 -12.92 5.11
CA GLY A 29 -3.92 -13.10 6.55
C GLY A 29 -4.87 -12.26 7.38
N GLU A 30 -5.21 -12.80 8.54
CA GLU A 30 -6.29 -12.34 9.41
C GLU A 30 -6.09 -10.89 9.89
N LYS A 31 -4.85 -10.54 10.24
CA LYS A 31 -4.52 -9.20 10.75
C LYS A 31 -4.73 -8.13 9.68
N LEU A 32 -4.21 -8.35 8.46
CA LEU A 32 -4.36 -7.38 7.37
C LEU A 32 -5.79 -7.29 6.88
N VAL A 33 -6.49 -8.41 6.77
CA VAL A 33 -7.90 -8.41 6.39
C VAL A 33 -8.75 -7.75 7.48
N GLY A 34 -8.42 -7.92 8.76
CA GLY A 34 -9.05 -7.19 9.86
C GLY A 34 -8.90 -5.67 9.73
N GLU A 35 -7.69 -5.18 9.42
CA GLU A 35 -7.44 -3.76 9.13
C GLU A 35 -8.23 -3.28 7.89
N LEU A 36 -8.26 -4.08 6.83
CA LEU A 36 -9.02 -3.78 5.62
C LEU A 36 -10.51 -3.61 5.90
N LEU A 37 -11.11 -4.48 6.71
CA LEU A 37 -12.54 -4.42 7.08
C LEU A 37 -12.93 -3.11 7.78
N HIS A 38 -11.97 -2.43 8.42
CA HIS A 38 -12.16 -1.12 9.07
C HIS A 38 -11.69 0.06 8.20
N SER A 39 -11.21 -0.21 6.98
CA SER A 39 -10.73 0.82 6.05
C SER A 39 -11.86 1.30 5.10
N PRO A 40 -11.68 2.44 4.44
CA PRO A 40 -12.64 2.92 3.43
C PRO A 40 -12.51 2.19 2.08
N LEU A 41 -11.60 1.22 1.94
CA LEU A 41 -11.38 0.54 0.68
C LEU A 41 -12.53 -0.42 0.35
N LYS A 42 -12.86 -0.48 -0.93
CA LYS A 42 -13.89 -1.37 -1.42
C LYS A 42 -13.38 -2.79 -1.56
N ILE A 43 -13.98 -3.70 -0.80
CA ILE A 43 -13.69 -5.13 -0.86
C ILE A 43 -14.49 -5.74 -2.00
N HIS A 44 -13.77 -6.31 -2.96
CA HIS A 44 -14.38 -7.03 -4.09
C HIS A 44 -14.88 -8.42 -3.66
N SER A 45 -14.05 -9.16 -2.92
CA SER A 45 -14.42 -10.49 -2.39
C SER A 45 -13.50 -10.91 -1.26
N LEU A 46 -14.04 -11.78 -0.40
CA LEU A 46 -13.31 -12.49 0.66
C LEU A 46 -13.33 -13.98 0.37
N ILE A 47 -12.18 -14.63 0.45
CA ILE A 47 -12.00 -16.07 0.32
C ILE A 47 -11.50 -16.55 1.69
N ALA A 48 -12.24 -17.40 2.37
CA ALA A 48 -11.89 -17.79 3.73
C ALA A 48 -12.40 -19.18 4.10
N PHE A 49 -11.83 -19.72 5.18
CA PHE A 49 -12.34 -20.92 5.82
C PHE A 49 -13.68 -20.66 6.51
N PRO A 50 -14.59 -21.65 6.54
CA PRO A 50 -15.86 -21.54 7.24
C PRO A 50 -15.71 -21.12 8.71
N SER A 51 -14.69 -21.62 9.40
CA SER A 51 -14.38 -21.28 10.79
C SER A 51 -14.12 -19.78 10.99
N TRP A 52 -13.33 -19.18 10.10
CA TRP A 52 -13.03 -17.76 10.14
C TRP A 52 -14.26 -16.89 9.83
N LEU A 53 -15.07 -17.32 8.86
CA LEU A 53 -16.31 -16.62 8.47
C LEU A 53 -17.32 -16.58 9.64
N GLU A 54 -17.48 -17.67 10.36
CA GLU A 54 -18.38 -17.74 11.51
C GLU A 54 -17.95 -16.79 12.63
N GLN A 55 -16.64 -16.73 12.93
CA GLN A 55 -16.08 -15.85 13.96
C GLN A 55 -16.23 -14.36 13.60
N ASN A 56 -16.21 -14.01 12.30
CA ASN A 56 -16.21 -12.63 11.83
C ASN A 56 -17.55 -12.18 11.21
N LYS A 57 -18.59 -12.97 11.30
CA LYS A 57 -19.89 -12.77 10.67
C LYS A 57 -20.48 -11.36 10.77
N LYS A 58 -20.27 -10.69 11.92
CA LYS A 58 -20.80 -9.34 12.15
C LYS A 58 -20.12 -8.27 11.26
N ALA A 59 -18.87 -8.45 10.90
CA ALA A 59 -18.10 -7.51 10.09
C ALA A 59 -18.27 -7.74 8.58
N LEU A 60 -18.92 -8.82 8.17
CA LEU A 60 -18.99 -9.27 6.79
C LEU A 60 -20.29 -8.91 6.06
N SER A 61 -21.13 -8.06 6.63
CA SER A 61 -22.34 -7.58 5.96
C SER A 61 -21.99 -6.81 4.68
N ASN A 62 -22.55 -7.25 3.55
CA ASN A 62 -22.34 -6.66 2.21
C ASN A 62 -20.99 -6.98 1.51
N VAL A 63 -20.26 -8.00 1.96
CA VAL A 63 -19.05 -8.47 1.27
C VAL A 63 -19.37 -9.74 0.49
N ASN A 64 -18.87 -9.85 -0.74
CA ASN A 64 -18.96 -11.09 -1.51
C ASN A 64 -18.04 -12.16 -0.91
N ILE A 65 -18.60 -13.21 -0.35
CA ILE A 65 -17.89 -14.26 0.38
C ILE A 65 -17.78 -15.50 -0.49
N ILE A 66 -16.61 -16.12 -0.51
CA ILE A 66 -16.32 -17.39 -1.15
C ILE A 66 -15.70 -18.30 -0.09
N GLU A 67 -16.40 -19.36 0.26
CA GLU A 67 -15.82 -20.40 1.14
C GLU A 67 -14.78 -21.21 0.39
N ALA A 68 -13.66 -21.49 1.05
CA ALA A 68 -12.58 -22.31 0.53
C ALA A 68 -12.12 -23.35 1.53
N ASP A 69 -11.66 -24.50 1.03
CA ASP A 69 -10.97 -25.51 1.82
C ASP A 69 -9.44 -25.29 1.82
N GLU A 70 -8.70 -26.09 2.62
CA GLU A 70 -7.25 -26.01 2.74
C GLU A 70 -6.54 -26.17 1.39
N ARG A 71 -6.99 -27.09 0.54
CA ARG A 71 -6.39 -27.34 -0.78
C ARG A 71 -6.58 -26.15 -1.72
N GLU A 72 -7.74 -25.55 -1.67
CA GLU A 72 -8.07 -24.36 -2.46
C GLU A 72 -7.25 -23.15 -2.00
N MET A 73 -7.11 -22.95 -0.67
CA MET A 73 -6.28 -21.89 -0.11
C MET A 73 -4.80 -22.07 -0.42
N HIS A 74 -4.25 -23.29 -0.36
CA HIS A 74 -2.88 -23.58 -0.80
C HIS A 74 -2.67 -23.23 -2.29
N GLY A 75 -3.69 -23.37 -3.10
CA GLY A 75 -3.61 -23.03 -4.53
C GLY A 75 -3.52 -21.54 -4.82
N ILE A 76 -3.85 -20.65 -3.87
CA ILE A 76 -3.93 -19.20 -4.08
C ILE A 76 -3.10 -18.37 -3.11
N SER A 77 -2.61 -18.96 -2.02
CA SER A 77 -1.74 -18.29 -1.04
C SER A 77 -0.28 -18.37 -1.44
N ASN A 78 0.49 -17.35 -1.05
CA ASN A 78 1.96 -17.32 -1.16
C ASN A 78 2.65 -17.57 0.18
N PHE A 79 1.91 -17.77 1.25
CA PHE A 79 2.49 -17.99 2.57
C PHE A 79 2.87 -19.45 2.78
N GLN A 80 3.93 -19.65 3.54
CA GLN A 80 4.31 -20.98 4.01
C GLN A 80 3.29 -21.54 5.02
N SER A 81 2.82 -20.69 5.94
CA SER A 81 1.69 -20.99 6.82
C SER A 81 0.40 -20.53 6.16
N LEU A 82 -0.54 -21.44 6.00
CA LEU A 82 -1.79 -21.18 5.32
C LEU A 82 -2.62 -20.11 6.05
N PRO A 83 -2.98 -19.00 5.40
CA PRO A 83 -3.85 -17.99 6.00
C PRO A 83 -5.30 -18.50 6.05
N GLU A 84 -6.06 -18.12 7.06
CA GLU A 84 -7.48 -18.47 7.14
C GLU A 84 -8.35 -17.63 6.20
N VAL A 85 -7.82 -16.49 5.74
CA VAL A 85 -8.54 -15.54 4.88
C VAL A 85 -7.63 -14.82 3.90
N ILE A 86 -8.15 -14.63 2.69
CA ILE A 86 -7.58 -13.80 1.62
C ILE A 86 -8.66 -12.82 1.15
N ALA A 87 -8.34 -11.54 1.07
CA ALA A 87 -9.21 -10.52 0.51
C ALA A 87 -8.71 -10.06 -0.87
N LEU A 88 -9.64 -9.76 -1.75
CA LEU A 88 -9.40 -8.99 -2.96
C LEU A 88 -10.06 -7.63 -2.78
N ALA A 89 -9.27 -6.55 -2.86
CA ALA A 89 -9.77 -5.19 -2.79
C ALA A 89 -9.53 -4.43 -4.09
N GLU A 90 -10.41 -3.48 -4.38
CA GLU A 90 -10.23 -2.60 -5.53
C GLU A 90 -9.07 -1.64 -5.27
N ILE A 91 -8.25 -1.39 -6.30
CA ILE A 91 -7.19 -0.39 -6.24
C ILE A 91 -7.84 0.99 -6.18
N PRO A 92 -7.62 1.76 -5.10
CA PRO A 92 -8.25 3.07 -4.97
C PRO A 92 -7.64 4.08 -5.94
N VAL A 93 -8.46 5.00 -6.39
CA VAL A 93 -8.00 6.19 -7.13
C VAL A 93 -7.79 7.31 -6.13
N HIS A 94 -6.54 7.66 -5.86
CA HIS A 94 -6.21 8.79 -5.01
C HIS A 94 -6.20 10.09 -5.84
N ILE A 95 -6.86 11.11 -5.32
CA ILE A 95 -6.86 12.44 -5.93
C ILE A 95 -5.77 13.25 -5.21
N TYR A 96 -4.81 13.75 -5.98
CA TYR A 96 -3.82 14.70 -5.48
C TYR A 96 -4.49 16.05 -5.20
N ARG A 97 -4.30 16.54 -3.99
CA ARG A 97 -4.76 17.86 -3.56
C ARG A 97 -3.58 18.66 -3.08
N LYS A 98 -3.22 19.69 -3.84
CA LYS A 98 -2.05 20.53 -3.58
C LYS A 98 -2.12 21.18 -2.19
N GLU A 99 -3.28 21.64 -1.80
CA GLU A 99 -3.51 22.31 -0.51
C GLU A 99 -3.17 21.39 0.67
N GLU A 100 -3.57 20.12 0.62
CA GLU A 100 -3.26 19.13 1.66
C GLU A 100 -1.74 18.91 1.78
N VAL A 101 -1.02 18.94 0.66
CA VAL A 101 0.45 18.75 0.63
C VAL A 101 1.19 19.98 1.13
N LEU A 102 0.71 21.20 0.79
CA LEU A 102 1.32 22.45 1.25
C LEU A 102 1.25 22.64 2.77
N ASP A 103 0.25 22.06 3.42
CA ASP A 103 0.02 22.18 4.87
C ASP A 103 0.54 20.99 5.68
N SER A 104 1.19 20.00 5.04
CA SER A 104 1.63 18.77 5.69
C SER A 104 3.07 18.40 5.34
N LEU A 105 3.59 17.41 6.08
CA LEU A 105 4.82 16.71 5.71
C LEU A 105 4.48 15.58 4.75
N SER A 106 5.24 15.45 3.67
CA SER A 106 5.09 14.37 2.68
C SER A 106 6.44 13.74 2.34
N LEU A 107 6.42 12.48 1.92
CA LEU A 107 7.63 11.80 1.44
C LEU A 107 7.69 11.83 -0.09
N VAL A 108 8.89 11.96 -0.61
CA VAL A 108 9.22 11.84 -2.04
C VAL A 108 10.27 10.74 -2.19
N LEU A 109 9.92 9.69 -2.91
CA LEU A 109 10.75 8.48 -3.05
C LEU A 109 11.24 8.36 -4.48
N ASN A 110 12.57 8.34 -4.64
CA ASN A 110 13.22 8.23 -5.93
C ASN A 110 13.94 6.88 -6.03
N GLY A 111 13.45 5.99 -6.89
CA GLY A 111 14.09 4.71 -7.19
C GLY A 111 14.03 3.67 -6.06
N ILE A 112 13.03 3.68 -5.19
CA ILE A 112 12.85 2.64 -4.15
C ILE A 112 12.32 1.37 -4.81
N GLN A 113 13.22 0.51 -5.27
CA GLN A 113 12.88 -0.66 -6.09
C GLN A 113 12.42 -1.89 -5.30
N ASP A 114 12.90 -2.09 -4.05
CA ASP A 114 12.43 -3.22 -3.24
C ASP A 114 11.04 -2.95 -2.65
N PRO A 115 10.05 -3.81 -2.93
CA PRO A 115 8.69 -3.63 -2.43
C PRO A 115 8.57 -3.81 -0.90
N GLY A 116 9.49 -4.52 -0.27
CA GLY A 116 9.56 -4.63 1.19
C GLY A 116 9.99 -3.31 1.84
N ASN A 117 11.00 -2.64 1.25
CA ASN A 117 11.44 -1.32 1.70
C ASN A 117 10.33 -0.28 1.51
N LEU A 118 9.65 -0.27 0.35
CA LEU A 118 8.50 0.60 0.14
C LEU A 118 7.39 0.36 1.18
N GLY A 119 7.04 -0.90 1.47
CA GLY A 119 6.05 -1.23 2.50
C GLY A 119 6.48 -0.78 3.90
N THR A 120 7.76 -0.90 4.23
CA THR A 120 8.31 -0.41 5.50
C THR A 120 8.24 1.11 5.59
N ILE A 121 8.55 1.82 4.51
CA ILE A 121 8.42 3.30 4.45
C ILE A 121 6.97 3.73 4.64
N LEU A 122 6.01 3.05 3.99
CA LEU A 122 4.57 3.28 4.20
C LEU A 122 4.20 3.15 5.68
N ARG A 123 4.69 2.10 6.35
CA ARG A 123 4.42 1.86 7.77
C ARG A 123 5.01 2.96 8.66
N VAL A 124 6.21 3.44 8.35
CA VAL A 124 6.84 4.57 9.06
C VAL A 124 6.04 5.84 8.81
N ALA A 125 5.62 6.11 7.57
CA ALA A 125 4.80 7.27 7.23
C ALA A 125 3.48 7.29 8.01
N ASP A 126 2.77 6.17 8.05
CA ASP A 126 1.53 6.01 8.81
C ASP A 126 1.74 6.28 10.31
N TRP A 127 2.83 5.74 10.88
CA TRP A 127 3.17 5.93 12.29
C TRP A 127 3.38 7.40 12.67
N PHE A 128 3.98 8.18 11.77
CA PHE A 128 4.25 9.61 11.98
C PHE A 128 3.16 10.54 11.42
N GLY A 129 2.04 9.99 10.95
CA GLY A 129 0.93 10.78 10.41
C GLY A 129 1.20 11.42 9.04
N ILE A 130 2.17 10.89 8.28
CA ILE A 130 2.47 11.35 6.93
C ILE A 130 1.48 10.66 5.97
N GLY A 131 0.52 11.43 5.47
CA GLY A 131 -0.58 10.90 4.64
C GLY A 131 -0.28 10.78 3.16
N ASN A 132 0.78 11.42 2.64
CA ASN A 132 1.08 11.46 1.21
C ASN A 132 2.51 11.02 0.92
N ILE A 133 2.66 10.11 -0.04
CA ILE A 133 3.95 9.64 -0.58
C ILE A 133 3.93 9.80 -2.10
N PHE A 134 4.97 10.43 -2.64
CA PHE A 134 5.19 10.57 -4.08
C PHE A 134 6.34 9.70 -4.52
N CYS A 135 6.11 8.86 -5.52
CA CYS A 135 7.08 7.93 -6.09
C CYS A 135 7.35 8.27 -7.55
N ASP A 136 8.58 8.05 -8.01
CA ASP A 136 8.86 7.99 -9.44
C ASP A 136 8.39 6.67 -10.07
N ALA A 137 8.56 6.57 -11.39
CA ALA A 137 8.18 5.37 -12.15
C ALA A 137 9.04 4.14 -11.84
N ASP A 138 10.25 4.34 -11.30
CA ASP A 138 11.22 3.29 -11.00
C ASP A 138 11.01 2.67 -9.63
N CYS A 139 10.19 3.30 -8.79
CA CYS A 139 9.78 2.73 -7.51
C CYS A 139 8.94 1.46 -7.68
N ALA A 140 9.06 0.55 -6.73
CA ALA A 140 8.21 -0.64 -6.66
C ALA A 140 6.71 -0.26 -6.63
N GLY A 141 5.88 -1.11 -7.21
CA GLY A 141 4.43 -0.89 -7.15
C GLY A 141 3.89 -1.09 -5.74
N VAL A 142 3.16 -0.10 -5.20
CA VAL A 142 2.61 -0.14 -3.83
C VAL A 142 1.69 -1.33 -3.59
N TYR A 143 0.92 -1.77 -4.59
CA TYR A 143 0.04 -2.94 -4.50
C TYR A 143 0.74 -4.26 -4.84
N ASN A 144 2.08 -4.30 -4.90
CA ASN A 144 2.83 -5.55 -4.95
C ASN A 144 2.56 -6.34 -3.66
N PRO A 145 2.28 -7.66 -3.72
CA PRO A 145 1.97 -8.45 -2.51
C PRO A 145 3.00 -8.34 -1.39
N LYS A 146 4.30 -8.26 -1.72
CA LYS A 146 5.36 -8.05 -0.74
C LYS A 146 5.26 -6.68 -0.06
N CYS A 147 4.91 -5.63 -0.82
CA CYS A 147 4.72 -4.29 -0.28
C CYS A 147 3.47 -4.22 0.61
N VAL A 148 2.35 -4.79 0.14
CA VAL A 148 1.10 -4.88 0.92
C VAL A 148 1.35 -5.54 2.27
N GLN A 149 2.07 -6.67 2.27
CA GLN A 149 2.39 -7.41 3.49
C GLN A 149 3.31 -6.60 4.42
N ALA A 150 4.38 -6.00 3.89
CA ALA A 150 5.35 -5.23 4.67
C ALA A 150 4.75 -3.94 5.25
N SER A 151 3.72 -3.38 4.63
CA SER A 151 3.03 -2.18 5.08
C SER A 151 2.24 -2.36 6.37
N MET A 152 1.90 -3.61 6.75
CA MET A 152 1.13 -3.93 7.95
C MET A 152 -0.16 -3.10 8.09
N GLY A 153 -0.87 -2.86 6.97
CA GLY A 153 -2.12 -2.09 6.91
C GLY A 153 -1.95 -0.58 6.65
N ALA A 154 -0.74 -0.03 6.70
CA ALA A 154 -0.49 1.38 6.37
C ALA A 154 -0.96 1.76 4.95
N ILE A 155 -0.92 0.80 4.01
CA ILE A 155 -1.40 0.98 2.63
C ILE A 155 -2.88 1.39 2.54
N PHE A 156 -3.67 1.16 3.58
CA PHE A 156 -5.09 1.53 3.61
C PHE A 156 -5.32 2.98 4.05
N ARG A 157 -4.29 3.66 4.58
CA ARG A 157 -4.35 5.02 5.15
C ARG A 157 -3.45 6.01 4.42
N VAL A 158 -2.27 5.57 3.97
CA VAL A 158 -1.29 6.42 3.29
C VAL A 158 -1.55 6.44 1.79
N LYS A 159 -1.75 7.61 1.22
CA LYS A 159 -1.94 7.81 -0.23
C LYS A 159 -0.58 7.76 -0.94
N THR A 160 -0.47 6.95 -1.98
CA THR A 160 0.75 6.87 -2.81
C THR A 160 0.44 7.32 -4.22
N PHE A 161 1.26 8.25 -4.73
CA PHE A 161 1.15 8.84 -6.07
C PHE A 161 2.41 8.53 -6.88
N TYR A 162 2.24 8.06 -8.11
CA TYR A 162 3.33 7.88 -9.06
C TYR A 162 3.32 9.04 -10.05
N THR A 163 4.42 9.83 -10.09
CA THR A 163 4.50 11.06 -10.89
C THR A 163 5.93 11.38 -11.29
N ASP A 164 6.10 12.36 -12.19
CA ASP A 164 7.39 12.98 -12.45
C ASP A 164 7.79 13.85 -11.25
N LEU A 165 8.79 13.37 -10.49
CA LEU A 165 9.25 14.05 -9.28
C LEU A 165 9.90 15.39 -9.56
N SER A 166 10.53 15.59 -10.73
CA SER A 166 11.18 16.85 -11.09
C SER A 166 10.14 17.95 -11.28
N VAL A 167 9.03 17.63 -11.94
CA VAL A 167 7.89 18.54 -12.13
C VAL A 167 7.25 18.86 -10.79
N LEU A 168 6.92 17.84 -9.99
CA LEU A 168 6.30 18.00 -8.67
C LEU A 168 7.13 18.88 -7.74
N LEU A 169 8.44 18.57 -7.60
CA LEU A 169 9.35 19.31 -6.74
C LEU A 169 9.49 20.78 -7.18
N SER A 170 9.57 21.02 -8.50
CA SER A 170 9.64 22.39 -9.03
C SER A 170 8.38 23.17 -8.71
N GLU A 171 7.20 22.57 -8.92
CA GLU A 171 5.91 23.20 -8.64
C GLU A 171 5.77 23.57 -7.15
N LEU A 172 5.99 22.60 -6.26
CA LEU A 172 5.79 22.80 -4.82
C LEU A 172 6.85 23.75 -4.20
N LYS A 173 8.07 23.75 -4.75
CA LYS A 173 9.10 24.70 -4.35
C LYS A 173 8.75 26.14 -4.72
N GLN A 174 8.11 26.36 -5.88
CA GLN A 174 7.61 27.70 -6.27
C GLN A 174 6.52 28.22 -5.32
N GLU A 175 5.73 27.33 -4.72
CA GLU A 175 4.76 27.67 -3.66
C GLU A 175 5.41 27.88 -2.28
N GLY A 176 6.74 27.86 -2.18
CA GLY A 176 7.47 28.09 -0.93
C GLY A 176 7.46 26.87 0.02
N LEU A 177 7.16 25.67 -0.45
CA LEU A 177 7.23 24.48 0.37
C LEU A 177 8.68 24.04 0.57
N PRO A 178 9.18 23.87 1.82
CA PRO A 178 10.53 23.39 2.07
C PRO A 178 10.76 21.98 1.52
N VAL A 179 11.96 21.77 0.94
CA VAL A 179 12.39 20.46 0.44
C VAL A 179 13.66 20.04 1.18
N PHE A 180 13.61 18.89 1.82
CA PHE A 180 14.72 18.31 2.58
C PHE A 180 15.20 17.04 1.88
N GLY A 181 16.43 17.03 1.39
CA GLY A 181 17.07 15.85 0.82
C GLY A 181 17.84 15.06 1.86
N THR A 182 17.79 13.74 1.81
CA THR A 182 18.62 12.86 2.63
C THR A 182 19.90 12.53 1.89
N PHE A 183 21.06 12.94 2.42
CA PHE A 183 22.38 12.75 1.81
C PHE A 183 23.40 12.31 2.84
N LEU A 184 24.45 11.58 2.43
CA LEU A 184 25.56 11.17 3.30
C LEU A 184 26.33 12.37 3.86
N ASP A 185 26.55 13.40 3.04
CA ASP A 185 27.24 14.64 3.39
C ASP A 185 26.29 15.74 3.86
N GLY A 186 25.12 15.36 4.32
CA GLY A 186 24.08 16.29 4.80
C GLY A 186 24.39 16.91 6.14
N LYS A 187 23.62 17.94 6.50
CA LYS A 187 23.66 18.52 7.86
C LYS A 187 22.95 17.58 8.84
N ASN A 188 23.46 17.53 10.06
CA ASN A 188 22.84 16.73 11.11
C ASN A 188 21.41 17.21 11.40
N ILE A 189 20.45 16.32 11.29
CA ILE A 189 19.02 16.59 11.49
C ILE A 189 18.71 17.15 12.89
N TYR A 190 19.45 16.71 13.93
CA TYR A 190 19.25 17.16 15.32
C TYR A 190 19.73 18.59 15.58
N THR A 191 20.52 19.17 14.68
CA THR A 191 21.02 20.55 14.78
C THR A 191 20.44 21.45 13.69
N THR A 192 19.53 20.96 12.88
CA THR A 192 18.92 21.69 11.77
C THR A 192 17.49 22.08 12.14
N ALA A 193 17.15 23.35 11.96
CA ALA A 193 15.78 23.82 12.13
C ALA A 193 14.93 23.26 10.97
N LEU A 194 14.04 22.33 11.29
CA LEU A 194 13.11 21.72 10.33
C LEU A 194 11.73 22.34 10.45
N SER A 195 11.04 22.45 9.33
CA SER A 195 9.63 22.84 9.27
C SER A 195 8.73 21.65 9.63
N THR A 196 7.54 21.94 10.17
CA THR A 196 6.48 20.96 10.39
C THR A 196 5.74 20.56 9.10
N ARG A 197 6.02 21.26 8.00
CA ARG A 197 5.52 20.98 6.65
C ARG A 197 6.67 20.94 5.66
N GLY A 198 6.54 20.19 4.59
CA GLY A 198 7.58 20.09 3.58
C GLY A 198 7.64 18.74 2.91
N LEU A 199 8.63 18.59 2.05
CA LEU A 199 8.91 17.34 1.35
C LEU A 199 10.22 16.75 1.87
N ILE A 200 10.21 15.49 2.30
CA ILE A 200 11.43 14.73 2.58
C ILE A 200 11.72 13.83 1.39
N VAL A 201 12.82 14.10 0.71
CA VAL A 201 13.26 13.33 -0.47
C VAL A 201 14.23 12.24 -0.03
N MET A 202 13.89 11.01 -0.37
CA MET A 202 14.69 9.81 -0.09
C MET A 202 15.03 9.13 -1.42
N GLY A 203 16.30 8.81 -1.63
CA GLY A 203 16.80 8.10 -2.80
C GLY A 203 17.07 6.62 -2.54
N ASN A 204 17.49 5.92 -3.59
CA ASN A 204 17.98 4.55 -3.51
C ASN A 204 19.35 4.51 -2.80
N GLU A 205 19.67 3.37 -2.19
CA GLU A 205 20.94 3.12 -1.47
C GLU A 205 22.14 2.84 -2.39
N GLY A 206 21.96 2.89 -3.71
CA GLY A 206 22.98 2.56 -4.73
C GLY A 206 23.70 3.75 -5.33
#